data_ebc8ab61c5767db117d3396f903f3352
#
_entry.id   ebc8ab61c5767db117d3396f903f3352
#
_cell.length_a   1.000
_cell.length_b   1.000
_cell.length_c   1.000
_cell.angle_alpha   90.00
_cell.angle_beta   90.00
_cell.angle_gamma   90.00
#
_symmetry.space_group_name_H-M   'P 1'
#
loop_
_entity.id
_entity.type
_entity.pdbx_description
1 polymer ?
#
loop_
_entity_poly.entity_id
_entity_poly.type
_entity_poly.pdbx_seq_one_letter_code
_entity_poly.pdbx_strand_id
1 'polypeptide(L)'
;LVVNKNVKAGYGTEYYKNDNHVYIPLSGNKNMFGVVGIKVKNNPIEPFENSIILSIIGECALAIENYYNLKEKELNEILAKNEQVRANLLRAISHDLRTPLTSIMGNSDNLLSNNKILDEDIKIQMYSEIYEDSLWLINLVENLLSITKLEEGKIKLNYTTELIDDIIDVLIIILSVFSII
;
A
#
# COMPACT_ATOMS: atom_id res chain seq x y z
N LEU A 1 -27.80 11.65 -23.93
CA LEU A 1 -28.10 10.68 -24.99
C LEU A 1 -26.82 10.07 -25.54
N VAL A 2 -25.85 10.89 -25.99
CA VAL A 2 -24.55 10.43 -26.52
C VAL A 2 -23.84 9.57 -25.49
N VAL A 3 -23.76 10.02 -24.23
CA VAL A 3 -23.14 9.28 -23.11
C VAL A 3 -23.86 7.96 -22.80
N ASN A 4 -25.20 7.99 -22.71
CA ASN A 4 -25.96 6.83 -22.23
C ASN A 4 -26.18 5.74 -23.30
N LYS A 5 -26.23 6.14 -24.58
CA LYS A 5 -26.48 5.23 -25.71
C LYS A 5 -25.28 4.95 -26.58
N ASN A 6 -24.15 5.63 -26.34
CA ASN A 6 -22.93 5.55 -27.14
C ASN A 6 -23.19 5.77 -28.64
N VAL A 7 -24.02 6.76 -29.00
CA VAL A 7 -24.37 7.05 -30.36
C VAL A 7 -24.05 8.52 -30.71
N LYS A 8 -23.77 8.79 -31.97
CA LYS A 8 -23.59 10.17 -32.48
C LYS A 8 -24.89 10.95 -32.37
N ALA A 9 -24.77 12.25 -32.12
CA ALA A 9 -25.89 13.19 -32.11
C ALA A 9 -25.48 14.54 -32.75
N GLY A 10 -26.44 15.38 -33.09
CA GLY A 10 -26.20 16.71 -33.65
C GLY A 10 -26.47 16.79 -35.16
N TYR A 11 -25.85 17.75 -35.83
CA TYR A 11 -26.08 18.04 -37.24
C TYR A 11 -25.99 16.81 -38.14
N GLY A 12 -27.01 16.59 -38.97
CA GLY A 12 -27.05 15.48 -39.93
C GLY A 12 -27.21 14.08 -39.31
N THR A 13 -27.48 13.97 -38.01
CA THR A 13 -27.74 12.68 -37.34
C THR A 13 -29.25 12.52 -37.01
N GLU A 14 -29.64 11.38 -36.45
CA GLU A 14 -31.01 11.10 -36.07
C GLU A 14 -31.47 11.98 -34.88
N TYR A 15 -30.54 12.36 -34.00
CA TYR A 15 -30.83 13.11 -32.77
C TYR A 15 -30.24 14.53 -32.82
N TYR A 16 -31.02 15.54 -32.50
CA TYR A 16 -30.63 16.96 -32.47
C TYR A 16 -30.20 17.51 -33.85
N LYS A 17 -30.93 17.15 -34.90
CA LYS A 17 -30.63 17.48 -36.33
C LYS A 17 -30.35 18.95 -36.63
N ASN A 18 -30.92 19.86 -35.86
CA ASN A 18 -30.86 21.32 -36.06
C ASN A 18 -29.72 21.97 -35.24
N ASP A 19 -28.88 21.19 -34.55
CA ASP A 19 -27.72 21.71 -33.83
C ASP A 19 -26.60 22.07 -34.83
N ASN A 20 -25.81 23.07 -34.50
CA ASN A 20 -24.64 23.47 -35.28
C ASN A 20 -23.38 22.63 -34.95
N HIS A 21 -23.53 21.58 -34.16
CA HIS A 21 -22.44 20.68 -33.76
C HIS A 21 -22.81 19.24 -34.06
N VAL A 22 -21.77 18.45 -34.30
CA VAL A 22 -21.84 16.98 -34.26
C VAL A 22 -21.15 16.53 -33.00
N TYR A 23 -21.82 15.69 -32.21
CA TYR A 23 -21.32 15.11 -30.97
C TYR A 23 -21.00 13.65 -31.21
N ILE A 24 -19.73 13.29 -30.96
CA ILE A 24 -19.20 11.93 -31.17
C ILE A 24 -18.75 11.38 -29.81
N PRO A 25 -19.21 10.19 -29.42
CA PRO A 25 -18.75 9.58 -28.17
C PRO A 25 -17.27 9.23 -28.24
N LEU A 26 -16.54 9.55 -27.17
CA LEU A 26 -15.17 9.15 -26.94
C LEU A 26 -15.20 7.96 -26.00
N SER A 27 -15.24 6.74 -26.54
CA SER A 27 -15.39 5.50 -25.78
C SER A 27 -14.32 4.50 -26.17
N GLY A 28 -13.75 3.84 -25.14
CA GLY A 28 -12.93 2.64 -25.30
C GLY A 28 -13.79 1.36 -25.30
N ASN A 29 -13.13 0.22 -25.11
CA ASN A 29 -13.81 -1.09 -25.13
C ASN A 29 -14.82 -1.27 -23.99
N LYS A 30 -14.54 -0.72 -22.81
CA LYS A 30 -15.35 -0.91 -21.59
C LYS A 30 -15.92 0.39 -21.03
N ASN A 31 -15.24 1.51 -21.25
CA ASN A 31 -15.52 2.77 -20.58
C ASN A 31 -15.78 3.88 -21.58
N MET A 32 -16.67 4.77 -21.20
CA MET A 32 -16.88 6.02 -21.90
C MET A 32 -16.11 7.14 -21.22
N PHE A 33 -15.24 7.81 -21.97
CA PHE A 33 -14.34 8.84 -21.45
C PHE A 33 -14.90 10.24 -21.61
N GLY A 34 -15.78 10.45 -22.61
CA GLY A 34 -16.36 11.75 -22.85
C GLY A 34 -17.09 11.85 -24.18
N VAL A 35 -17.31 13.08 -24.59
CA VAL A 35 -17.96 13.42 -25.89
C VAL A 35 -17.14 14.49 -26.57
N VAL A 36 -16.86 14.31 -27.85
CA VAL A 36 -16.22 15.31 -28.70
C VAL A 36 -17.30 16.07 -29.47
N GLY A 37 -17.36 17.38 -29.28
CA GLY A 37 -18.25 18.27 -30.04
C GLY A 37 -17.48 18.99 -31.15
N ILE A 38 -17.93 18.84 -32.38
CA ILE A 38 -17.34 19.48 -33.57
C ILE A 38 -18.35 20.47 -34.16
N LYS A 39 -17.96 21.74 -34.26
CA LYS A 39 -18.80 22.76 -34.88
C LYS A 39 -18.81 22.61 -36.40
N VAL A 40 -19.99 22.50 -36.98
CA VAL A 40 -20.20 22.35 -38.42
C VAL A 40 -20.70 23.66 -38.98
N LYS A 41 -20.05 24.16 -40.04
CA LYS A 41 -20.48 25.35 -40.79
C LYS A 41 -21.38 24.90 -41.92
N ASN A 42 -22.70 25.01 -41.79
CA ASN A 42 -23.74 24.87 -42.82
C ASN A 42 -23.58 23.77 -43.91
N ASN A 43 -22.49 23.05 -43.95
CA ASN A 43 -22.23 21.91 -44.83
C ASN A 43 -22.07 20.64 -43.99
N PRO A 44 -22.62 19.50 -44.41
CA PRO A 44 -22.38 18.25 -43.76
C PRO A 44 -20.89 17.88 -43.86
N ILE A 45 -20.37 17.21 -42.84
CA ILE A 45 -18.99 16.66 -42.85
C ILE A 45 -18.88 15.64 -44.00
N GLU A 46 -17.92 15.82 -44.87
CA GLU A 46 -17.72 14.89 -46.00
C GLU A 46 -17.32 13.47 -45.49
N PRO A 47 -17.65 12.41 -46.23
CA PRO A 47 -17.35 11.05 -45.80
C PRO A 47 -15.87 10.83 -45.50
N PHE A 48 -14.98 11.45 -46.24
CA PHE A 48 -13.52 11.36 -46.02
C PHE A 48 -13.09 12.06 -44.72
N GLU A 49 -13.57 13.29 -44.49
CA GLU A 49 -13.33 14.05 -43.26
C GLU A 49 -13.86 13.30 -42.04
N ASN A 50 -15.08 12.74 -42.16
CA ASN A 50 -15.69 11.95 -41.08
C ASN A 50 -14.84 10.70 -40.71
N SER A 51 -14.24 10.04 -41.71
CA SER A 51 -13.38 8.88 -41.46
C SER A 51 -12.11 9.27 -40.73
N ILE A 52 -11.48 10.39 -41.05
CA ILE A 52 -10.31 10.93 -40.38
C ILE A 52 -10.66 11.29 -38.91
N ILE A 53 -11.78 12.03 -38.72
CA ILE A 53 -12.24 12.43 -37.39
C ILE A 53 -12.46 11.18 -36.49
N LEU A 54 -13.13 10.15 -37.03
CA LEU A 54 -13.36 8.92 -36.27
C LEU A 54 -12.09 8.18 -35.94
N SER A 55 -11.11 8.15 -36.86
CA SER A 55 -9.82 7.57 -36.62
C SER A 55 -9.08 8.29 -35.48
N ILE A 56 -9.03 9.61 -35.53
CA ILE A 56 -8.39 10.43 -34.47
C ILE A 56 -9.09 10.22 -33.12
N ILE A 57 -10.43 10.22 -33.09
CA ILE A 57 -11.18 9.98 -31.86
C ILE A 57 -10.91 8.58 -31.31
N GLY A 58 -10.82 7.57 -32.18
CA GLY A 58 -10.46 6.20 -31.82
C GLY A 58 -9.06 6.11 -31.20
N GLU A 59 -8.07 6.75 -31.82
CA GLU A 59 -6.71 6.83 -31.26
C GLU A 59 -6.66 7.55 -29.92
N CYS A 60 -7.39 8.65 -29.77
CA CYS A 60 -7.50 9.35 -28.50
C CYS A 60 -8.16 8.47 -27.42
N ALA A 61 -9.23 7.74 -27.77
CA ALA A 61 -9.89 6.84 -26.84
C ALA A 61 -8.95 5.72 -26.36
N LEU A 62 -8.19 5.14 -27.30
CA LEU A 62 -7.20 4.11 -27.01
C LEU A 62 -6.07 4.62 -26.12
N ALA A 63 -5.58 5.83 -26.39
CA ALA A 63 -4.54 6.44 -25.56
C ALA A 63 -5.01 6.69 -24.12
N ILE A 64 -6.25 7.15 -23.95
CA ILE A 64 -6.87 7.38 -22.65
C ILE A 64 -7.08 6.04 -21.92
N GLU A 65 -7.60 5.01 -22.60
CA GLU A 65 -7.80 3.67 -22.03
C GLU A 65 -6.47 3.08 -21.55
N ASN A 66 -5.42 3.18 -22.35
CA ASN A 66 -4.07 2.74 -21.99
C ASN A 66 -3.53 3.48 -20.76
N TYR A 67 -3.76 4.79 -20.67
CA TYR A 67 -3.35 5.58 -19.49
C TYR A 67 -4.03 5.09 -18.21
N TYR A 68 -5.34 4.86 -18.24
CA TYR A 68 -6.07 4.35 -17.07
C TYR A 68 -5.66 2.93 -16.70
N ASN A 69 -5.44 2.06 -17.69
CA ASN A 69 -4.97 0.68 -17.46
C ASN A 69 -3.56 0.66 -16.82
N LEU A 70 -2.66 1.53 -17.25
CA LEU A 70 -1.34 1.68 -16.64
C LEU A 70 -1.42 2.17 -15.19
N LYS A 71 -2.28 3.15 -14.94
CA LYS A 71 -2.52 3.67 -13.58
C LYS A 71 -3.10 2.62 -12.64
N GLU A 72 -4.06 1.84 -13.10
CA GLU A 72 -4.65 0.73 -12.34
C GLU A 72 -3.60 -0.34 -12.04
N LYS A 73 -2.78 -0.70 -13.03
CA LYS A 73 -1.70 -1.65 -12.87
C LYS A 73 -0.68 -1.17 -11.83
N GLU A 74 -0.24 0.08 -11.91
CA GLU A 74 0.69 0.71 -10.96
C GLU A 74 0.14 0.67 -9.52
N LEU A 75 -1.13 1.00 -9.34
CA LEU A 75 -1.80 0.92 -8.03
C LEU A 75 -1.85 -0.51 -7.51
N ASN A 76 -2.21 -1.48 -8.34
CA ASN A 76 -2.29 -2.89 -7.96
C ASN A 76 -0.90 -3.46 -7.60
N GLU A 77 0.16 -3.05 -8.29
CA GLU A 77 1.54 -3.42 -7.95
C GLU A 77 1.96 -2.86 -6.58
N ILE A 78 1.60 -1.61 -6.27
CA ILE A 78 1.86 -1.00 -4.96
C ILE A 78 1.11 -1.76 -3.85
N LEU A 79 -0.17 -2.06 -4.07
CA LEU A 79 -0.98 -2.82 -3.10
C LEU A 79 -0.42 -4.22 -2.86
N ALA A 80 -0.08 -4.94 -3.94
CA ALA A 80 0.52 -6.27 -3.85
C ALA A 80 1.85 -6.26 -3.10
N LYS A 81 2.71 -5.25 -3.35
CA LYS A 81 3.97 -5.07 -2.64
C LYS A 81 3.77 -4.79 -1.15
N ASN A 82 2.81 -3.96 -0.80
CA ASN A 82 2.48 -3.67 0.60
C ASN A 82 1.99 -4.93 1.33
N GLU A 83 1.11 -5.72 0.70
CA GLU A 83 0.67 -7.00 1.27
C GLU A 83 1.82 -8.00 1.44
N GLN A 84 2.75 -8.05 0.49
CA GLN A 84 3.94 -8.90 0.60
C GLN A 84 4.84 -8.47 1.77
N VAL A 85 5.07 -7.17 1.94
CA VAL A 85 5.85 -6.63 3.07
C VAL A 85 5.16 -6.98 4.39
N ARG A 86 3.85 -6.81 4.47
CA ARG A 86 3.05 -7.14 5.67
C ARG A 86 3.13 -8.63 6.01
N ALA A 87 3.00 -9.50 5.01
CA ALA A 87 3.13 -10.95 5.21
C ALA A 87 4.53 -11.36 5.69
N ASN A 88 5.58 -10.76 5.14
CA ASN A 88 6.96 -11.02 5.54
C ASN A 88 7.21 -10.54 6.98
N LEU A 89 6.70 -9.35 7.34
CA LEU A 89 6.80 -8.81 8.70
C LEU A 89 6.12 -9.73 9.71
N LEU A 90 4.88 -10.17 9.45
CA LEU A 90 4.17 -11.10 10.32
C LEU A 90 4.91 -12.45 10.50
N ARG A 91 5.55 -12.93 9.43
CA ARG A 91 6.36 -14.16 9.49
C ARG A 91 7.60 -13.96 10.36
N ALA A 92 8.32 -12.86 10.20
CA ALA A 92 9.48 -12.52 11.02
C ALA A 92 9.10 -12.40 12.51
N ILE A 93 8.05 -11.63 12.82
CA ILE A 93 7.53 -11.48 14.18
C ILE A 93 7.15 -12.83 14.77
N SER A 94 6.46 -13.69 14.01
CA SER A 94 6.06 -15.02 14.50
C SER A 94 7.25 -15.92 14.81
N HIS A 95 8.34 -15.81 14.03
CA HIS A 95 9.59 -16.51 14.29
C HIS A 95 10.25 -15.99 15.56
N ASP A 96 10.37 -14.69 15.69
CA ASP A 96 11.06 -14.05 16.80
C ASP A 96 10.30 -14.18 18.13
N LEU A 97 8.98 -14.25 18.11
CA LEU A 97 8.17 -14.60 19.27
C LEU A 97 8.34 -16.05 19.72
N ARG A 98 8.53 -16.97 18.78
CA ARG A 98 8.59 -18.42 19.09
C ARG A 98 9.80 -18.78 19.94
N THR A 99 10.94 -18.17 19.67
CA THR A 99 12.21 -18.50 20.35
C THR A 99 12.12 -18.27 21.87
N PRO A 100 11.82 -17.05 22.36
CA PRO A 100 11.71 -16.81 23.82
C PRO A 100 10.54 -17.59 24.44
N LEU A 101 9.41 -17.73 23.73
CA LEU A 101 8.29 -18.54 24.24
C LEU A 101 8.69 -20.01 24.44
N THR A 102 9.49 -20.57 23.53
CA THR A 102 9.99 -21.95 23.66
C THR A 102 10.97 -22.09 24.85
N SER A 103 11.83 -21.10 25.05
CA SER A 103 12.77 -21.04 26.19
C SER A 103 11.99 -20.94 27.50
N ILE A 104 11.05 -20.01 27.63
CA ILE A 104 10.18 -19.86 28.82
C ILE A 104 9.45 -21.17 29.12
N MET A 105 8.87 -21.81 28.12
CA MET A 105 8.14 -23.06 28.26
C MET A 105 9.06 -24.18 28.69
N GLY A 106 10.25 -24.30 28.08
CA GLY A 106 11.23 -25.35 28.42
C GLY A 106 11.77 -25.20 29.85
N ASN A 107 12.15 -23.98 30.24
CA ASN A 107 12.61 -23.70 31.61
C ASN A 107 11.51 -23.93 32.63
N SER A 108 10.27 -23.50 32.33
CA SER A 108 9.13 -23.75 33.22
C SER A 108 8.80 -25.23 33.38
N ASP A 109 8.84 -26.01 32.29
CA ASP A 109 8.61 -27.47 32.35
C ASP A 109 9.69 -28.19 33.16
N ASN A 110 10.96 -27.82 32.98
CA ASN A 110 12.07 -28.35 33.78
C ASN A 110 11.91 -28.01 35.25
N LEU A 111 11.55 -26.78 35.61
CA LEU A 111 11.31 -26.38 37.00
C LEU A 111 10.15 -27.14 37.62
N LEU A 112 9.08 -27.41 36.88
CA LEU A 112 7.91 -28.15 37.35
C LEU A 112 8.22 -29.64 37.51
N SER A 113 8.88 -30.28 36.54
CA SER A 113 9.09 -31.72 36.48
C SER A 113 10.26 -32.18 37.37
N ASN A 114 11.32 -31.37 37.48
CA ASN A 114 12.58 -31.73 38.08
C ASN A 114 12.94 -30.95 39.37
N ASN A 115 12.01 -30.19 39.94
CA ASN A 115 12.24 -29.27 41.04
C ASN A 115 13.00 -29.90 42.25
N LYS A 116 12.77 -31.18 42.53
CA LYS A 116 13.41 -31.86 43.64
C LYS A 116 14.86 -32.30 43.39
N ILE A 117 15.28 -32.32 42.11
CA ILE A 117 16.57 -32.85 41.67
C ILE A 117 17.51 -31.71 41.27
N LEU A 118 16.93 -30.57 40.84
CA LEU A 118 17.68 -29.39 40.39
C LEU A 118 18.37 -28.68 41.55
N ASP A 119 19.62 -28.30 41.35
CA ASP A 119 20.36 -27.43 42.24
C ASP A 119 19.74 -26.03 42.29
N GLU A 120 19.84 -25.34 43.40
CA GLU A 120 19.27 -23.98 43.59
C GLU A 120 19.88 -22.97 42.62
N ASP A 121 21.18 -23.06 42.31
CA ASP A 121 21.83 -22.18 41.35
C ASP A 121 21.24 -22.35 39.94
N ILE A 122 20.94 -23.58 39.53
CA ILE A 122 20.29 -23.88 38.23
C ILE A 122 18.87 -23.37 38.22
N LYS A 123 18.11 -23.46 39.30
CA LYS A 123 16.76 -22.92 39.40
C LYS A 123 16.77 -21.41 39.28
N ILE A 124 17.71 -20.73 39.96
CA ILE A 124 17.88 -19.27 39.88
C ILE A 124 18.19 -18.85 38.44
N GLN A 125 19.09 -19.55 37.77
CA GLN A 125 19.39 -19.28 36.35
C GLN A 125 18.14 -19.43 35.46
N MET A 126 17.35 -20.51 35.59
CA MET A 126 16.14 -20.74 34.83
C MET A 126 15.07 -19.65 35.09
N TYR A 127 14.94 -19.20 36.33
CA TYR A 127 14.03 -18.06 36.63
C TYR A 127 14.51 -16.76 35.99
N SER A 128 15.82 -16.49 35.97
CA SER A 128 16.39 -15.32 35.32
C SER A 128 16.13 -15.35 33.82
N GLU A 129 16.37 -16.49 33.17
CA GLU A 129 16.11 -16.65 31.73
C GLU A 129 14.61 -16.45 31.37
N ILE A 130 13.68 -17.00 32.16
CA ILE A 130 12.25 -16.79 31.99
C ILE A 130 11.89 -15.29 32.12
N TYR A 131 12.49 -14.62 33.10
CA TYR A 131 12.24 -13.20 33.33
C TYR A 131 12.77 -12.34 32.19
N GLU A 132 14.01 -12.59 31.74
CA GLU A 132 14.64 -11.87 30.64
C GLU A 132 13.89 -12.04 29.31
N ASP A 133 13.52 -13.26 28.97
CA ASP A 133 12.72 -13.60 27.79
C ASP A 133 11.33 -12.93 27.84
N SER A 134 10.73 -12.86 29.03
CA SER A 134 9.44 -12.19 29.24
C SER A 134 9.54 -10.67 29.04
N LEU A 135 10.61 -10.04 29.56
CA LEU A 135 10.87 -8.60 29.33
C LEU A 135 11.10 -8.30 27.86
N TRP A 136 11.86 -9.16 27.17
CA TRP A 136 12.10 -9.01 25.73
C TRP A 136 10.79 -9.06 24.94
N LEU A 137 9.89 -10.01 25.27
CA LEU A 137 8.57 -10.12 24.63
C LEU A 137 7.71 -8.87 24.85
N ILE A 138 7.71 -8.30 26.06
CA ILE A 138 6.99 -7.05 26.36
C ILE A 138 7.51 -5.93 25.46
N ASN A 139 8.82 -5.73 25.40
CA ASN A 139 9.44 -4.71 24.56
C ASN A 139 9.11 -4.90 23.07
N LEU A 140 9.11 -6.14 22.59
CA LEU A 140 8.74 -6.44 21.21
C LEU A 140 7.28 -6.02 20.91
N VAL A 141 6.35 -6.35 21.80
CA VAL A 141 4.94 -5.97 21.66
C VAL A 141 4.77 -4.45 21.68
N GLU A 142 5.46 -3.74 22.58
CA GLU A 142 5.42 -2.27 22.64
C GLU A 142 5.95 -1.62 21.36
N ASN A 143 7.02 -2.16 20.79
CA ASN A 143 7.57 -1.71 19.51
C ASN A 143 6.57 -1.93 18.36
N LEU A 144 5.90 -3.08 18.30
CA LEU A 144 4.86 -3.37 17.32
C LEU A 144 3.66 -2.41 17.43
N LEU A 145 3.21 -2.14 18.66
CA LEU A 145 2.14 -1.17 18.91
C LEU A 145 2.56 0.26 18.49
N SER A 146 3.82 0.60 18.63
CA SER A 146 4.36 1.88 18.19
C SER A 146 4.36 2.01 16.66
N ILE A 147 4.71 0.94 15.94
CA ILE A 147 4.65 0.90 14.47
C ILE A 147 3.20 1.06 13.99
N THR A 148 2.24 0.37 14.60
CA THR A 148 0.83 0.49 14.21
C THR A 148 0.27 1.89 14.45
N LYS A 149 0.67 2.55 15.53
CA LYS A 149 0.31 3.96 15.80
C LYS A 149 0.90 4.92 14.77
N LEU A 150 2.10 4.64 14.25
CA LEU A 150 2.73 5.40 13.16
C LEU A 150 1.93 5.26 11.86
N GLU A 151 1.57 4.03 11.49
CA GLU A 151 0.78 3.77 10.27
C GLU A 151 -0.59 4.45 10.30
N GLU A 152 -1.22 4.51 11.47
CA GLU A 152 -2.50 5.20 11.67
C GLU A 152 -2.39 6.74 11.72
N GLY A 153 -1.18 7.30 11.63
CA GLY A 153 -0.94 8.74 11.70
C GLY A 153 -1.28 9.36 13.07
N LYS A 154 -1.40 8.54 14.11
CA LYS A 154 -1.79 8.97 15.47
C LYS A 154 -0.63 9.45 16.32
N ILE A 155 0.60 9.36 15.84
CA ILE A 155 1.77 9.84 16.58
C ILE A 155 1.86 11.35 16.45
N LYS A 156 1.74 12.05 17.58
CA LYS A 156 2.10 13.45 17.68
C LYS A 156 3.63 13.55 17.84
N LEU A 157 4.31 14.05 16.81
CA LEU A 157 5.72 14.34 16.92
C LEU A 157 5.90 15.58 17.82
N ASN A 158 6.57 15.40 18.95
CA ASN A 158 7.06 16.51 19.74
C ASN A 158 8.45 16.89 19.22
N TYR A 159 8.54 18.07 18.60
CA TYR A 159 9.82 18.59 18.15
C TYR A 159 10.52 19.26 19.34
N THR A 160 11.65 18.71 19.74
CA THR A 160 12.57 19.31 20.72
C THR A 160 13.84 19.71 20.00
N THR A 161 14.45 20.82 20.45
CA THR A 161 15.74 21.25 19.94
C THR A 161 16.81 20.59 20.79
N GLU A 162 17.56 19.66 20.18
CA GLU A 162 18.64 18.92 20.81
C GLU A 162 19.98 19.34 20.18
N LEU A 163 21.06 19.26 20.92
CA LEU A 163 22.40 19.45 20.38
C LEU A 163 22.77 18.21 19.54
N ILE A 164 23.38 18.45 18.38
CA ILE A 164 23.82 17.36 17.47
C ILE A 164 24.76 16.40 18.18
N ASP A 165 25.62 16.90 19.05
CA ASP A 165 26.56 16.11 19.84
C ASP A 165 25.85 15.11 20.74
N ASP A 166 24.76 15.50 21.41
CA ASP A 166 23.96 14.61 22.26
C ASP A 166 23.30 13.48 21.44
N ILE A 167 22.85 13.78 20.22
CA ILE A 167 22.29 12.77 19.30
C ILE A 167 23.36 11.78 18.84
N ILE A 168 24.57 12.27 18.56
CA ILE A 168 25.71 11.42 18.14
C ILE A 168 26.12 10.50 19.28
N ASP A 169 26.19 10.98 20.50
CA ASP A 169 26.54 10.18 21.68
C ASP A 169 25.53 9.05 21.92
N VAL A 170 24.22 9.33 21.80
CA VAL A 170 23.18 8.30 21.88
C VAL A 170 23.30 7.28 20.76
N LEU A 171 23.58 7.71 19.52
CA LEU A 171 23.78 6.80 18.39
C LEU A 171 25.02 5.91 18.57
N ILE A 172 26.12 6.44 19.10
CA ILE A 172 27.34 5.67 19.39
C ILE A 172 27.07 4.62 20.45
N ILE A 173 26.33 4.97 21.51
CA ILE A 173 25.92 4.01 22.57
C ILE A 173 25.05 2.90 21.97
N ILE A 174 24.05 3.23 21.17
CA ILE A 174 23.18 2.23 20.50
C ILE A 174 24.00 1.30 19.61
N LEU A 175 24.89 1.85 18.76
CA LEU A 175 25.72 1.07 17.85
C LEU A 175 26.74 0.19 18.61
N SER A 176 27.27 0.64 19.74
CA SER A 176 28.18 -0.16 20.56
C SER A 176 27.49 -1.37 21.21
N VAL A 177 26.23 -1.24 21.58
CA VAL A 177 25.41 -2.34 22.10
C VAL A 177 25.14 -3.39 21.02
N PHE A 178 24.85 -2.96 19.77
CA PHE A 178 24.64 -3.88 18.65
C PHE A 178 25.91 -4.50 18.07
N SER A 179 27.10 -3.97 18.40
CA SER A 179 28.39 -4.51 17.93
C SER A 179 28.96 -5.62 18.84
N ILE A 180 28.28 -5.95 19.94
CA ILE A 180 28.70 -6.98 20.92
C ILE A 180 27.86 -8.27 20.78
N ILE A 181 26.90 -8.29 19.85
CA ILE A 181 26.11 -9.45 19.46
C ILE A 181 26.59 -9.96 18.09
#